data_18672b354e471d130df500ca85bc5090
#
_entry.id   18672b354e471d130df500ca85bc5090
#
_cell.length_a   1.000
_cell.length_b   1.000
_cell.length_c   1.000
_cell.angle_alpha   90.00
_cell.angle_beta   90.00
_cell.angle_gamma   90.00
#
_symmetry.space_group_name_H-M   'P 1'
#
loop_
_entity.id
_entity.type
_entity.pdbx_description
1 polymer ?
#
loop_
_entity_poly.entity_id
_entity_poly.type
_entity_poly.pdbx_seq_one_letter_code
_entity_poly.pdbx_strand_id
1 'polypeptide(L)'
;MKTYSLIILFVVVIIINLLLIIYSEYNKSKKFNYNHLYSYKKLFGFTKQFIYSGKNIFIDSIERNNLCKHFEKMNSPSTFNFNNVKSNKMYHYDLKKIIPNTIDFIESDDFALYISSLVGTKLFLSNDNNDKVFARSYINSNDNIKWHYDNNFSNGKRYTIIIPILINEKNTSSLQYVNPSHKQVLNVIDDKDNLYLYEGDKIFHRVTEQVEGGKRIVLIVPMYEKKFTFVGKVKMGLKNHFFKHFGL
;
A
#
# COMPACT_ATOMS: atom_id res chain seq x y z
N MET A 1 10.58 25.03 38.08
CA MET A 1 10.87 25.64 36.76
C MET A 1 11.59 24.70 35.79
N LYS A 2 12.68 24.00 36.18
CA LYS A 2 13.44 23.14 35.21
C LYS A 2 12.64 22.01 34.55
N THR A 3 11.68 21.40 35.25
CA THR A 3 10.91 20.26 34.72
C THR A 3 9.93 20.67 33.60
N TYR A 4 9.30 21.83 33.72
CA TYR A 4 8.37 22.34 32.67
C TYR A 4 9.12 22.72 31.40
N SER A 5 10.35 23.30 31.53
CA SER A 5 11.17 23.62 30.37
C SER A 5 11.58 22.36 29.58
N LEU A 6 11.83 21.24 30.27
CA LEU A 6 12.20 19.97 29.64
C LEU A 6 10.98 19.35 28.88
N ILE A 7 9.79 19.44 29.46
CA ILE A 7 8.56 18.98 28.84
C ILE A 7 8.24 19.80 27.58
N ILE A 8 8.37 21.13 27.68
CA ILE A 8 8.15 22.02 26.53
C ILE A 8 9.15 21.72 25.42
N LEU A 9 10.43 21.56 25.75
CA LEU A 9 11.46 21.21 24.77
C LEU A 9 11.14 19.87 24.08
N PHE A 10 10.71 18.86 24.83
CA PHE A 10 10.35 17.56 24.31
C PHE A 10 9.15 17.64 23.36
N VAL A 11 8.11 18.40 23.72
CA VAL A 11 6.94 18.64 22.88
C VAL A 11 7.32 19.38 21.61
N VAL A 12 8.16 20.40 21.67
CA VAL A 12 8.66 21.15 20.51
C VAL A 12 9.45 20.23 19.57
N VAL A 13 10.32 19.38 20.09
CA VAL A 13 11.07 18.41 19.28
C VAL A 13 10.14 17.43 18.58
N ILE A 14 9.08 16.94 19.25
CA ILE A 14 8.08 16.08 18.64
C ILE A 14 7.36 16.83 17.51
N ILE A 15 6.90 18.05 17.74
CA ILE A 15 6.21 18.86 16.73
C ILE A 15 7.10 19.11 15.51
N ILE A 16 8.36 19.48 15.72
CA ILE A 16 9.32 19.69 14.62
C ILE A 16 9.50 18.39 13.80
N ASN A 17 9.67 17.25 14.44
CA ASN A 17 9.80 15.97 13.74
C ASN A 17 8.53 15.60 12.96
N LEU A 18 7.35 15.87 13.51
CA LEU A 18 6.09 15.68 12.83
C LEU A 18 5.96 16.58 11.60
N LEU A 19 6.30 17.85 11.73
CA LEU A 19 6.30 18.81 10.61
C LEU A 19 7.30 18.40 9.51
N LEU A 20 8.48 17.89 9.89
CA LEU A 20 9.45 17.39 8.93
C LEU A 20 8.96 16.14 8.19
N ILE A 21 8.24 15.23 8.87
CA ILE A 21 7.63 14.06 8.23
C ILE A 21 6.54 14.51 7.26
N ILE A 22 5.64 15.39 7.67
CA ILE A 22 4.57 15.93 6.83
C ILE A 22 5.16 16.66 5.61
N TYR A 23 6.17 17.50 5.83
CA TYR A 23 6.86 18.23 4.76
C TYR A 23 7.59 17.29 3.80
N SER A 24 8.21 16.23 4.30
CA SER A 24 8.85 15.20 3.48
C SER A 24 7.84 14.48 2.59
N GLU A 25 6.70 14.06 3.15
CA GLU A 25 5.64 13.39 2.39
C GLU A 25 5.00 14.34 1.36
N TYR A 26 4.72 15.57 1.76
CA TYR A 26 4.19 16.61 0.86
C TYR A 26 5.13 16.91 -0.29
N ASN A 27 6.44 16.99 -0.04
CA ASN A 27 7.42 17.23 -1.10
C ASN A 27 7.64 16.00 -1.98
N LYS A 28 7.54 14.78 -1.46
CA LYS A 28 7.54 13.57 -2.29
C LYS A 28 6.38 13.58 -3.28
N SER A 29 5.20 14.03 -2.86
CA SER A 29 4.03 14.11 -3.74
C SER A 29 4.14 15.23 -4.79
N LYS A 30 4.80 16.36 -4.46
CA LYS A 30 4.95 17.51 -5.36
C LYS A 30 6.16 17.45 -6.29
N LYS A 31 7.24 16.79 -5.89
CA LYS A 31 8.53 16.77 -6.62
C LYS A 31 8.59 15.73 -7.75
N PHE A 32 7.48 15.11 -8.09
CA PHE A 32 7.54 14.14 -9.16
C PHE A 32 7.57 14.87 -10.51
N ASN A 33 8.77 15.19 -10.92
CA ASN A 33 9.08 15.54 -12.30
C ASN A 33 9.71 14.30 -12.96
N TYR A 34 9.34 13.97 -14.19
CA TYR A 34 9.91 12.87 -14.98
C TYR A 34 11.45 12.85 -14.98
N ASN A 35 12.08 13.99 -14.75
CA ASN A 35 13.54 14.11 -14.60
C ASN A 35 14.10 13.34 -13.39
N HIS A 36 13.30 13.09 -12.34
CA HIS A 36 13.72 12.27 -11.18
C HIS A 36 13.86 10.78 -11.51
N LEU A 37 13.20 10.27 -12.54
CA LEU A 37 13.41 8.90 -13.01
C LEU A 37 14.87 8.65 -13.44
N TYR A 38 15.56 9.68 -13.92
CA TYR A 38 16.97 9.60 -14.29
C TYR A 38 17.91 9.47 -13.09
N SER A 39 17.63 10.20 -12.01
CA SER A 39 18.42 10.13 -10.79
C SER A 39 18.18 8.84 -10.00
N TYR A 40 16.97 8.28 -10.10
CA TYR A 40 16.58 7.04 -9.42
C TYR A 40 17.40 5.84 -9.92
N LYS A 41 17.64 5.75 -11.23
CA LYS A 41 18.47 4.68 -11.83
C LYS A 41 19.90 4.66 -11.29
N LYS A 42 20.44 5.83 -10.92
CA LYS A 42 21.82 5.99 -10.44
C LYS A 42 21.97 5.64 -8.95
N LEU A 43 20.89 5.78 -8.15
CA LEU A 43 20.94 5.66 -6.69
C LEU A 43 20.64 4.25 -6.14
N PHE A 44 19.85 3.44 -6.82
CA PHE A 44 19.24 2.27 -6.17
C PHE A 44 19.53 0.91 -6.78
N GLY A 45 20.25 0.78 -7.89
CA GLY A 45 20.48 -0.52 -8.55
C GLY A 45 19.17 -1.29 -8.79
N PHE A 46 18.88 -1.73 -9.98
CA PHE A 46 17.61 -2.38 -10.31
C PHE A 46 17.78 -3.89 -10.37
N THR A 47 16.81 -4.61 -9.81
CA THR A 47 16.62 -6.03 -10.12
C THR A 47 16.16 -6.18 -11.57
N LYS A 48 16.54 -7.28 -12.22
CA LYS A 48 16.10 -7.57 -13.60
C LYS A 48 14.57 -7.73 -13.70
N GLN A 49 13.93 -8.12 -12.61
CA GLN A 49 12.49 -8.32 -12.50
C GLN A 49 11.91 -7.29 -11.54
N PHE A 50 10.99 -6.47 -12.04
CA PHE A 50 10.40 -5.38 -11.25
C PHE A 50 9.06 -5.76 -10.65
N ILE A 51 8.31 -6.61 -11.34
CA ILE A 51 7.05 -7.16 -10.87
C ILE A 51 7.13 -8.67 -10.94
N TYR A 52 6.85 -9.31 -9.82
CA TYR A 52 6.74 -10.76 -9.72
C TYR A 52 5.26 -11.12 -9.77
N SER A 53 4.94 -12.30 -10.27
CA SER A 53 3.60 -12.85 -10.24
C SER A 53 3.60 -14.26 -9.67
N GLY A 54 2.50 -14.64 -9.07
CA GLY A 54 2.27 -15.98 -8.54
C GLY A 54 0.79 -16.32 -8.65
N LYS A 55 0.43 -17.57 -8.43
CA LYS A 55 -0.99 -17.96 -8.36
C LYS A 55 -1.68 -17.21 -7.23
N ASN A 56 -2.89 -16.74 -7.51
CA ASN A 56 -3.70 -16.09 -6.50
C ASN A 56 -4.03 -17.07 -5.37
N ILE A 57 -4.18 -16.54 -4.17
CA ILE A 57 -4.67 -17.33 -3.03
C ILE A 57 -6.12 -17.70 -3.29
N PHE A 58 -6.50 -18.89 -2.80
CA PHE A 58 -7.89 -19.28 -2.82
C PHE A 58 -8.68 -18.41 -1.84
N ILE A 59 -9.61 -17.63 -2.36
CA ILE A 59 -10.56 -16.88 -1.55
C ILE A 59 -11.91 -17.55 -1.75
N ASP A 60 -12.49 -18.00 -0.66
CA ASP A 60 -13.82 -18.59 -0.67
C ASP A 60 -14.83 -17.67 -1.34
N SER A 61 -15.73 -18.23 -2.14
CA SER A 61 -16.72 -17.46 -2.89
C SER A 61 -17.68 -16.68 -1.99
N ILE A 62 -17.98 -17.19 -0.81
CA ILE A 62 -18.83 -16.53 0.19
C ILE A 62 -18.09 -15.31 0.75
N GLU A 63 -16.83 -15.47 1.17
CA GLU A 63 -16.01 -14.37 1.67
C GLU A 63 -15.80 -13.29 0.61
N ARG A 64 -15.52 -13.69 -0.62
CA ARG A 64 -15.42 -12.77 -1.76
C ARG A 64 -16.69 -11.95 -1.95
N ASN A 65 -17.85 -12.62 -1.99
CA ASN A 65 -19.13 -11.95 -2.13
C ASN A 65 -19.46 -11.02 -0.97
N ASN A 66 -19.13 -11.42 0.27
CA ASN A 66 -19.33 -10.60 1.45
C ASN A 66 -18.50 -9.30 1.38
N LEU A 67 -17.23 -9.41 0.96
CA LEU A 67 -16.36 -8.25 0.80
C LEU A 67 -16.86 -7.30 -0.31
N CYS A 68 -17.29 -7.85 -1.44
CA CYS A 68 -17.85 -7.07 -2.54
C CYS A 68 -19.11 -6.31 -2.11
N LYS A 69 -20.07 -7.01 -1.47
CA LYS A 69 -21.31 -6.40 -0.96
C LYS A 69 -21.02 -5.32 0.08
N HIS A 70 -20.01 -5.51 0.90
CA HIS A 70 -19.63 -4.51 1.90
C HIS A 70 -19.16 -3.22 1.24
N PHE A 71 -18.28 -3.30 0.25
CA PHE A 71 -17.82 -2.12 -0.48
C PHE A 71 -18.93 -1.43 -1.28
N GLU A 72 -19.87 -2.19 -1.84
CA GLU A 72 -21.03 -1.63 -2.55
C GLU A 72 -21.96 -0.82 -1.64
N LYS A 73 -22.03 -1.19 -0.35
CA LYS A 73 -22.82 -0.44 0.66
C LYS A 73 -22.10 0.81 1.18
N MET A 74 -20.81 0.94 0.97
CA MET A 74 -20.03 2.12 1.35
C MET A 74 -20.35 3.27 0.39
N ASN A 75 -21.46 3.99 0.64
CA ASN A 75 -22.01 5.04 -0.24
C ASN A 75 -21.16 6.31 -0.36
N SER A 76 -20.03 6.38 0.31
CA SER A 76 -19.14 7.55 0.23
C SER A 76 -17.73 7.10 -0.10
N PRO A 77 -17.13 7.63 -1.17
CA PRO A 77 -15.70 7.52 -1.32
C PRO A 77 -15.07 8.20 -0.10
N SER A 78 -14.20 7.51 0.61
CA SER A 78 -13.34 8.18 1.57
C SER A 78 -12.50 9.17 0.77
N THR A 79 -12.96 10.42 0.71
CA THR A 79 -12.27 11.51 0.02
C THR A 79 -11.04 11.88 0.81
N PHE A 80 -10.02 11.06 0.71
CA PHE A 80 -8.73 11.36 1.29
C PHE A 80 -7.90 12.13 0.25
N ASN A 81 -8.14 13.44 0.17
CA ASN A 81 -7.49 14.32 -0.81
C ASN A 81 -6.00 14.61 -0.52
N PHE A 82 -5.47 14.19 0.63
CA PHE A 82 -4.15 14.65 1.07
C PHE A 82 -2.97 14.01 0.32
N ASN A 83 -3.12 12.77 -0.17
CA ASN A 83 -2.06 12.06 -0.89
C ASN A 83 -2.43 11.69 -2.32
N ASN A 84 -3.33 12.44 -2.95
CA ASN A 84 -3.79 12.11 -4.29
C ASN A 84 -4.37 10.68 -4.40
N VAL A 85 -5.01 10.20 -3.34
CA VAL A 85 -5.71 8.92 -3.29
C VAL A 85 -7.20 9.17 -3.21
N LYS A 86 -7.94 8.58 -4.13
CA LYS A 86 -9.40 8.55 -4.16
C LYS A 86 -9.83 7.10 -4.29
N SER A 87 -10.22 6.47 -3.19
CA SER A 87 -10.65 5.07 -3.13
C SER A 87 -11.19 4.78 -1.73
N ASN A 88 -12.08 3.79 -1.62
CA ASN A 88 -12.45 3.27 -0.30
C ASN A 88 -11.37 2.34 0.24
N LYS A 89 -11.13 2.39 1.53
CA LYS A 89 -10.14 1.55 2.21
C LYS A 89 -10.77 0.86 3.41
N MET A 90 -10.46 -0.41 3.58
CA MET A 90 -10.85 -1.21 4.74
C MET A 90 -9.61 -1.82 5.37
N TYR A 91 -9.48 -1.68 6.68
CA TYR A 91 -8.31 -2.16 7.41
C TYR A 91 -8.49 -3.59 7.92
N HIS A 92 -7.38 -4.20 8.32
CA HIS A 92 -7.27 -5.55 8.83
C HIS A 92 -8.38 -5.95 9.84
N TYR A 93 -8.67 -5.09 10.82
CA TYR A 93 -9.67 -5.39 11.85
C TYR A 93 -11.06 -5.65 11.28
N ASP A 94 -11.50 -4.85 10.30
CA ASP A 94 -12.81 -5.01 9.67
C ASP A 94 -12.78 -6.15 8.64
N LEU A 95 -11.67 -6.32 7.93
CA LEU A 95 -11.48 -7.45 7.03
C LEU A 95 -11.60 -8.79 7.76
N LYS A 96 -11.01 -8.90 8.96
CA LYS A 96 -11.07 -10.11 9.78
C LYS A 96 -12.48 -10.53 10.14
N LYS A 97 -13.43 -9.58 10.22
CA LYS A 97 -14.86 -9.87 10.47
C LYS A 97 -15.59 -10.34 9.22
N ILE A 98 -15.17 -9.89 8.04
CA ILE A 98 -15.89 -10.12 6.78
C ILE A 98 -15.33 -11.32 6.03
N ILE A 99 -14.01 -11.51 6.07
CA ILE A 99 -13.28 -12.56 5.36
C ILE A 99 -12.28 -13.24 6.31
N PRO A 100 -12.73 -13.84 7.42
CA PRO A 100 -11.84 -14.37 8.46
C PRO A 100 -10.87 -15.44 7.95
N ASN A 101 -11.34 -16.40 7.16
CA ASN A 101 -10.50 -17.50 6.67
C ASN A 101 -9.40 -17.00 5.74
N THR A 102 -9.72 -16.03 4.87
CA THR A 102 -8.73 -15.41 3.97
C THR A 102 -7.66 -14.67 4.79
N ILE A 103 -8.06 -13.93 5.80
CA ILE A 103 -7.10 -13.21 6.65
C ILE A 103 -6.25 -14.17 7.48
N ASP A 104 -6.84 -15.25 8.03
CA ASP A 104 -6.09 -16.30 8.76
C ASP A 104 -5.03 -16.94 7.86
N PHE A 105 -5.37 -17.24 6.62
CA PHE A 105 -4.41 -17.76 5.66
C PHE A 105 -3.29 -16.75 5.35
N ILE A 106 -3.62 -15.47 5.09
CA ILE A 106 -2.61 -14.43 4.85
C ILE A 106 -1.67 -14.26 6.06
N GLU A 107 -2.18 -14.46 7.27
CA GLU A 107 -1.40 -14.39 8.52
C GLU A 107 -0.58 -15.66 8.81
N SER A 108 -0.76 -16.72 8.04
CA SER A 108 -0.07 -17.99 8.25
C SER A 108 1.38 -17.97 7.78
N ASP A 109 2.18 -18.88 8.32
CA ASP A 109 3.55 -19.11 7.85
C ASP A 109 3.58 -19.65 6.42
N ASP A 110 2.56 -20.41 5.99
CA ASP A 110 2.47 -20.96 4.64
C ASP A 110 2.37 -19.85 3.58
N PHE A 111 1.54 -18.83 3.83
CA PHE A 111 1.49 -17.66 2.95
C PHE A 111 2.82 -16.92 2.92
N ALA A 112 3.43 -16.71 4.10
CA ALA A 112 4.73 -16.04 4.17
C ALA A 112 5.83 -16.81 3.43
N LEU A 113 5.84 -18.14 3.54
CA LEU A 113 6.76 -19.01 2.81
C LEU A 113 6.51 -18.95 1.30
N TYR A 114 5.24 -19.03 0.88
CA TYR A 114 4.88 -18.92 -0.52
C TYR A 114 5.37 -17.61 -1.15
N ILE A 115 5.05 -16.47 -0.54
CA ILE A 115 5.48 -15.16 -1.06
C ILE A 115 7.01 -15.02 -1.03
N SER A 116 7.66 -15.52 0.03
CA SER A 116 9.13 -15.52 0.14
C SER A 116 9.79 -16.30 -1.00
N SER A 117 9.18 -17.42 -1.42
CA SER A 117 9.70 -18.24 -2.52
C SER A 117 9.66 -17.51 -3.87
N LEU A 118 8.66 -16.65 -4.10
CA LEU A 118 8.53 -15.90 -5.35
C LEU A 118 9.64 -14.85 -5.52
N VAL A 119 10.16 -14.31 -4.43
CA VAL A 119 11.21 -13.26 -4.47
C VAL A 119 12.60 -13.76 -4.06
N GLY A 120 12.70 -15.01 -3.61
CA GLY A 120 13.96 -15.62 -3.19
C GLY A 120 14.53 -15.07 -1.88
N THR A 121 13.70 -14.43 -1.04
CA THR A 121 14.13 -13.91 0.27
C THR A 121 13.03 -14.06 1.30
N LYS A 122 13.43 -14.26 2.58
CA LYS A 122 12.48 -14.40 3.67
C LYS A 122 11.76 -13.08 3.96
N LEU A 123 10.44 -13.13 3.93
CA LEU A 123 9.57 -11.99 4.18
C LEU A 123 8.73 -12.20 5.45
N PHE A 124 8.37 -11.08 6.08
CA PHE A 124 7.55 -11.03 7.28
C PHE A 124 6.38 -10.07 7.08
N LEU A 125 5.22 -10.43 7.56
CA LEU A 125 4.09 -9.49 7.69
C LEU A 125 4.42 -8.40 8.71
N SER A 126 3.79 -7.24 8.53
CA SER A 126 3.79 -6.20 9.56
C SER A 126 3.10 -6.70 10.84
N ASN A 127 3.64 -6.32 12.00
CA ASN A 127 2.98 -6.54 13.28
C ASN A 127 1.94 -5.45 13.61
N ASP A 128 1.86 -4.39 12.80
CA ASP A 128 0.87 -3.32 12.95
C ASP A 128 -0.40 -3.68 12.18
N ASN A 129 -1.52 -3.77 12.89
CA ASN A 129 -2.81 -4.14 12.29
C ASN A 129 -3.28 -3.16 11.21
N ASN A 130 -2.85 -1.90 11.24
CA ASN A 130 -3.21 -0.91 10.22
C ASN A 130 -2.39 -1.06 8.92
N ASP A 131 -1.23 -1.74 9.00
CA ASP A 131 -0.32 -1.96 7.87
C ASP A 131 -0.15 -3.46 7.53
N LYS A 132 -0.89 -4.35 8.20
CA LYS A 132 -0.73 -5.80 8.00
C LYS A 132 -1.40 -6.26 6.71
N VAL A 133 -2.68 -5.97 6.58
CA VAL A 133 -3.52 -6.24 5.40
C VAL A 133 -4.57 -5.16 5.31
N PHE A 134 -4.83 -4.68 4.14
CA PHE A 134 -5.97 -3.80 3.90
C PHE A 134 -6.56 -4.04 2.50
N ALA A 135 -7.84 -3.77 2.35
CA ALA A 135 -8.50 -3.79 1.06
C ALA A 135 -8.65 -2.37 0.51
N ARG A 136 -8.61 -2.25 -0.80
CA ARG A 136 -9.01 -1.04 -1.53
C ARG A 136 -10.03 -1.39 -2.58
N SER A 137 -11.02 -0.51 -2.72
CA SER A 137 -11.98 -0.58 -3.80
C SER A 137 -11.95 0.70 -4.64
N TYR A 138 -12.05 0.52 -5.95
CA TYR A 138 -12.17 1.54 -6.97
C TYR A 138 -13.49 1.25 -7.69
N ILE A 139 -14.57 1.83 -7.22
CA ILE A 139 -15.94 1.57 -7.69
C ILE A 139 -16.57 2.85 -8.25
N ASN A 140 -16.23 3.99 -7.65
CA ASN A 140 -16.77 5.26 -8.08
C ASN A 140 -15.95 5.83 -9.25
N SER A 141 -16.60 6.56 -10.13
CA SER A 141 -15.93 7.30 -11.19
C SER A 141 -14.83 8.21 -10.61
N ASN A 142 -13.68 8.21 -11.27
CA ASN A 142 -12.46 8.90 -10.87
C ASN A 142 -11.78 8.39 -9.59
N ASP A 143 -12.16 7.23 -9.05
CA ASP A 143 -11.35 6.57 -8.03
C ASP A 143 -9.97 6.25 -8.60
N ASN A 144 -8.92 6.62 -7.89
CA ASN A 144 -7.54 6.47 -8.38
C ASN A 144 -6.51 6.56 -7.23
N ILE A 145 -5.27 6.24 -7.56
CA ILE A 145 -4.10 6.64 -6.78
C ILE A 145 -3.11 7.27 -7.74
N LYS A 146 -2.71 8.51 -7.48
CA LYS A 146 -1.70 9.19 -8.30
C LYS A 146 -0.33 8.51 -8.16
N TRP A 147 0.60 8.89 -9.02
CA TRP A 147 1.97 8.39 -9.00
C TRP A 147 2.64 8.55 -7.64
N HIS A 148 3.17 7.46 -7.08
CA HIS A 148 3.81 7.45 -5.77
C HIS A 148 4.78 6.27 -5.62
N TYR A 149 5.55 6.31 -4.54
CA TYR A 149 6.25 5.18 -3.95
C TYR A 149 5.57 4.84 -2.63
N ASP A 150 5.55 3.57 -2.28
CA ASP A 150 5.09 3.17 -0.96
C ASP A 150 6.07 3.60 0.13
N ASN A 151 5.55 3.92 1.30
CA ASN A 151 6.40 4.22 2.46
C ASN A 151 7.03 2.95 3.01
N ASN A 152 8.33 3.00 3.27
CA ASN A 152 9.07 1.92 3.93
C ASN A 152 9.60 2.40 5.28
N PHE A 153 9.16 1.77 6.37
CA PHE A 153 9.59 2.05 7.74
C PHE A 153 10.54 0.98 8.29
N SER A 154 10.86 -0.05 7.49
CA SER A 154 11.86 -1.06 7.84
C SER A 154 13.24 -0.68 7.31
N ASN A 155 14.29 -1.32 7.85
CA ASN A 155 15.66 -1.17 7.33
C ASN A 155 15.97 -2.16 6.20
N GLY A 156 14.97 -2.90 5.71
CA GLY A 156 15.06 -3.83 4.59
C GLY A 156 14.15 -3.43 3.45
N LYS A 157 14.02 -4.27 2.46
CA LYS A 157 13.08 -4.08 1.37
C LYS A 157 11.65 -4.22 1.86
N ARG A 158 10.76 -3.47 1.26
CA ARG A 158 9.32 -3.59 1.40
C ARG A 158 8.72 -4.08 0.09
N TYR A 159 7.99 -5.17 0.18
CA TYR A 159 7.20 -5.69 -0.94
C TYR A 159 5.73 -5.38 -0.72
N THR A 160 5.08 -4.93 -1.78
CA THR A 160 3.63 -4.74 -1.81
C THR A 160 3.03 -5.86 -2.65
N ILE A 161 2.23 -6.69 -2.01
CA ILE A 161 1.50 -7.79 -2.65
C ILE A 161 0.09 -7.30 -2.95
N ILE A 162 -0.33 -7.44 -4.21
CA ILE A 162 -1.68 -7.13 -4.68
C ILE A 162 -2.37 -8.45 -4.99
N ILE A 163 -3.50 -8.68 -4.33
CA ILE A 163 -4.34 -9.86 -4.49
C ILE A 163 -5.68 -9.40 -5.08
N PRO A 164 -5.94 -9.63 -6.36
CA PRO A 164 -7.21 -9.28 -6.99
C PRO A 164 -8.39 -10.05 -6.38
N ILE A 165 -9.45 -9.34 -6.01
CA ILE A 165 -10.69 -9.90 -5.47
C ILE A 165 -11.80 -9.83 -6.50
N LEU A 166 -11.98 -8.64 -7.08
CA LEU A 166 -12.96 -8.36 -8.12
C LEU A 166 -12.30 -7.45 -9.15
N ILE A 167 -12.32 -7.88 -10.38
CA ILE A 167 -11.90 -7.11 -11.54
C ILE A 167 -13.01 -7.26 -12.58
N ASN A 168 -13.68 -6.17 -12.90
CA ASN A 168 -14.59 -6.14 -14.03
C ASN A 168 -13.79 -5.81 -15.29
N GLU A 169 -13.71 -6.74 -16.22
CA GLU A 169 -12.85 -6.70 -17.42
C GLU A 169 -13.13 -5.49 -18.33
N LYS A 170 -14.33 -4.92 -18.28
CA LYS A 170 -14.67 -3.73 -19.06
C LYS A 170 -14.54 -2.47 -18.21
N ASN A 171 -13.67 -1.57 -18.65
CA ASN A 171 -13.57 -0.21 -18.09
C ASN A 171 -13.12 -0.14 -16.62
N THR A 172 -12.09 -0.89 -16.26
CA THR A 172 -11.62 -0.89 -14.87
C THR A 172 -10.29 -0.12 -14.74
N SER A 173 -10.06 0.47 -13.57
CA SER A 173 -8.77 1.05 -13.24
C SER A 173 -7.68 -0.02 -13.24
N SER A 174 -6.47 0.33 -13.68
CA SER A 174 -5.33 -0.58 -13.75
C SER A 174 -4.16 -0.07 -12.91
N LEU A 175 -3.37 -1.01 -12.38
CA LEU A 175 -2.09 -0.69 -11.79
C LEU A 175 -1.08 -0.40 -12.92
N GLN A 176 -0.49 0.78 -12.89
CA GLN A 176 0.59 1.17 -13.78
C GLN A 176 1.88 1.39 -13.01
N TYR A 177 3.00 1.05 -13.63
CA TYR A 177 4.31 1.31 -13.07
C TYR A 177 5.27 1.83 -14.15
N VAL A 178 6.28 2.55 -13.70
CA VAL A 178 7.37 2.98 -14.59
C VAL A 178 8.45 1.91 -14.55
N ASN A 179 8.73 1.31 -15.70
CA ASN A 179 9.84 0.39 -15.84
C ASN A 179 11.16 1.15 -15.64
N PRO A 180 11.93 0.84 -14.59
CA PRO A 180 13.15 1.60 -14.31
C PRO A 180 14.21 1.51 -15.40
N SER A 181 14.27 0.39 -16.15
CA SER A 181 15.26 0.20 -17.21
C SER A 181 14.97 0.99 -18.47
N HIS A 182 13.70 1.05 -18.87
CA HIS A 182 13.29 1.65 -20.13
C HIS A 182 12.51 2.94 -19.98
N LYS A 183 12.17 3.33 -18.75
CA LYS A 183 11.36 4.51 -18.42
C LYS A 183 10.00 4.55 -19.08
N GLN A 184 9.52 3.41 -19.50
CA GLN A 184 8.19 3.25 -20.08
C GLN A 184 7.16 3.02 -18.98
N VAL A 185 5.98 3.58 -19.16
CA VAL A 185 4.82 3.27 -18.34
C VAL A 185 4.23 1.96 -18.84
N LEU A 186 4.16 0.98 -17.96
CA LEU A 186 3.59 -0.33 -18.24
C LEU A 186 2.37 -0.57 -17.37
N ASN A 187 1.40 -1.27 -17.93
CA ASN A 187 0.24 -1.76 -17.18
C ASN A 187 0.56 -3.13 -16.58
N VAL A 188 0.15 -3.35 -15.34
CA VAL A 188 -0.01 -4.70 -14.81
C VAL A 188 -1.34 -5.23 -15.33
N ILE A 189 -1.29 -6.35 -16.01
CA ILE A 189 -2.52 -7.03 -16.44
C ILE A 189 -3.11 -7.68 -15.19
N ASP A 190 -4.16 -7.06 -14.66
CA ASP A 190 -4.89 -7.61 -13.54
C ASP A 190 -5.62 -8.88 -13.99
N ASP A 191 -5.27 -9.99 -13.36
CA ASP A 191 -5.88 -11.30 -13.58
C ASP A 191 -6.32 -11.85 -12.21
N LYS A 192 -7.56 -12.29 -12.13
CA LYS A 192 -8.15 -12.86 -10.90
C LYS A 192 -7.43 -14.12 -10.43
N ASP A 193 -6.73 -14.81 -11.32
CA ASP A 193 -6.03 -16.06 -11.03
C ASP A 193 -4.58 -15.85 -10.59
N ASN A 194 -4.09 -14.60 -10.67
CA ASN A 194 -2.74 -14.23 -10.28
C ASN A 194 -2.69 -13.13 -9.23
N LEU A 195 -1.75 -13.23 -8.30
CA LEU A 195 -1.34 -12.12 -7.46
C LEU A 195 -0.07 -11.49 -8.04
N TYR A 196 0.18 -10.25 -7.65
CA TYR A 196 1.35 -9.48 -8.07
C TYR A 196 2.08 -8.93 -6.87
N LEU A 197 3.40 -8.84 -6.96
CA LEU A 197 4.20 -8.21 -5.91
C LEU A 197 5.39 -7.46 -6.50
N TYR A 198 5.78 -6.38 -5.83
CA TYR A 198 6.89 -5.53 -6.23
C TYR A 198 7.51 -4.81 -5.03
N GLU A 199 8.76 -4.34 -5.16
CA GLU A 199 9.39 -3.48 -4.16
C GLU A 199 8.70 -2.10 -4.16
N GLY A 200 7.67 -1.94 -3.31
CA GLY A 200 6.77 -0.79 -3.33
C GLY A 200 7.46 0.55 -3.09
N ASP A 201 8.54 0.58 -2.31
CA ASP A 201 9.33 1.77 -2.04
C ASP A 201 10.33 2.13 -3.15
N LYS A 202 10.48 1.27 -4.17
CA LYS A 202 11.39 1.48 -5.30
C LYS A 202 10.70 1.59 -6.65
N ILE A 203 9.54 1.00 -6.79
CA ILE A 203 8.78 1.04 -8.02
C ILE A 203 7.79 2.20 -7.98
N PHE A 204 7.98 3.14 -8.91
CA PHE A 204 7.06 4.25 -9.07
C PHE A 204 5.80 3.77 -9.77
N HIS A 205 4.66 3.90 -9.10
CA HIS A 205 3.42 3.29 -9.56
C HIS A 205 2.20 4.17 -9.27
N ARG A 206 1.11 3.86 -9.96
CA ARG A 206 -0.20 4.47 -9.74
C ARG A 206 -1.32 3.48 -10.00
N VAL A 207 -2.53 3.83 -9.58
CA VAL A 207 -3.76 3.22 -10.09
C VAL A 207 -4.47 4.26 -10.95
N THR A 208 -4.79 3.91 -12.20
CA THR A 208 -5.48 4.81 -13.13
C THR A 208 -6.87 5.15 -12.64
N GLU A 209 -7.44 6.21 -13.17
CA GLU A 209 -8.79 6.61 -12.83
C GLU A 209 -9.80 5.54 -13.22
N GLN A 210 -10.72 5.26 -12.30
CA GLN A 210 -11.83 4.34 -12.52
C GLN A 210 -12.84 5.02 -13.46
N VAL A 211 -13.27 4.29 -14.48
CA VAL A 211 -14.36 4.74 -15.35
C VAL A 211 -15.71 4.26 -14.82
N GLU A 212 -16.76 4.92 -15.27
CA GLU A 212 -18.13 4.60 -14.86
C GLU A 212 -18.49 3.15 -15.17
N GLY A 213 -19.11 2.48 -14.20
CA GLY A 213 -19.51 1.07 -14.30
C GLY A 213 -18.38 0.06 -14.09
N GLY A 214 -17.13 0.50 -14.03
CA GLY A 214 -16.01 -0.38 -13.70
C GLY A 214 -15.95 -0.66 -12.20
N LYS A 215 -15.45 -1.84 -11.85
CA LYS A 215 -15.24 -2.22 -10.43
C LYS A 215 -13.91 -2.95 -10.28
N ARG A 216 -13.09 -2.48 -9.34
CA ARG A 216 -11.85 -3.13 -8.95
C ARG A 216 -11.73 -3.17 -7.43
N ILE A 217 -11.58 -4.37 -6.87
CA ILE A 217 -11.33 -4.58 -5.44
C ILE A 217 -10.09 -5.45 -5.30
N VAL A 218 -9.16 -5.03 -4.47
CA VAL A 218 -7.91 -5.73 -4.21
C VAL A 218 -7.61 -5.79 -2.71
N LEU A 219 -7.00 -6.89 -2.26
CA LEU A 219 -6.29 -6.90 -0.99
C LEU A 219 -4.85 -6.46 -1.23
N ILE A 220 -4.31 -5.72 -0.30
CA ILE A 220 -2.93 -5.23 -0.30
C ILE A 220 -2.26 -5.73 0.97
N VAL A 221 -1.17 -6.47 0.78
CA VAL A 221 -0.42 -7.10 1.88
C VAL A 221 1.02 -6.61 1.83
N PRO A 222 1.39 -5.63 2.67
CA PRO A 222 2.79 -5.24 2.82
C PRO A 222 3.59 -6.31 3.56
N MET A 223 4.72 -6.71 2.98
CA MET A 223 5.67 -7.62 3.61
C MET A 223 7.09 -7.04 3.58
N TYR A 224 7.92 -7.44 4.52
CA TYR A 224 9.22 -6.82 4.77
C TYR A 224 10.32 -7.86 4.93
N GLU A 225 11.51 -7.61 4.37
CA GLU A 225 12.71 -8.45 4.58
C GLU A 225 13.19 -8.44 6.04
N LYS A 226 12.98 -7.34 6.74
CA LYS A 226 13.38 -7.17 8.14
C LYS A 226 12.23 -6.69 8.98
N LYS A 227 12.13 -7.22 10.19
CA LYS A 227 11.18 -6.71 11.19
C LYS A 227 11.48 -5.25 11.50
N PHE A 228 10.44 -4.50 11.85
CA PHE A 228 10.60 -3.10 12.19
C PHE A 228 11.51 -2.90 13.40
N THR A 229 12.41 -1.93 13.28
CA THR A 229 13.12 -1.39 14.43
C THR A 229 12.17 -0.62 15.34
N PHE A 230 12.59 -0.35 16.58
CA PHE A 230 11.82 0.49 17.50
C PHE A 230 11.48 1.85 16.86
N VAL A 231 12.46 2.51 16.25
CA VAL A 231 12.25 3.79 15.55
C VAL A 231 11.27 3.67 14.39
N GLY A 232 11.34 2.58 13.63
CA GLY A 232 10.39 2.31 12.55
C GLY A 232 8.96 2.13 13.07
N LYS A 233 8.79 1.42 14.19
CA LYS A 233 7.47 1.26 14.85
C LYS A 233 6.91 2.59 15.34
N VAL A 234 7.73 3.44 15.95
CA VAL A 234 7.31 4.77 16.41
C VAL A 234 6.89 5.66 15.23
N LYS A 235 7.68 5.71 14.16
CA LYS A 235 7.33 6.47 12.95
C LYS A 235 6.01 6.00 12.33
N MET A 236 5.80 4.70 12.26
CA MET A 236 4.56 4.13 11.73
C MET A 236 3.37 4.42 12.65
N GLY A 237 3.54 4.30 13.97
CA GLY A 237 2.50 4.62 14.95
C GLY A 237 2.09 6.10 14.88
N LEU A 238 3.05 7.01 14.80
CA LEU A 238 2.79 8.44 14.62
C LEU A 238 2.04 8.72 13.33
N LYS A 239 2.48 8.14 12.22
CA LYS A 239 1.78 8.26 10.94
C LYS A 239 0.33 7.79 11.06
N ASN A 240 0.10 6.58 11.56
CA ASN A 240 -1.23 6.00 11.69
C ASN A 240 -2.13 6.84 12.62
N HIS A 241 -1.59 7.37 13.71
CA HIS A 241 -2.31 8.25 14.62
C HIS A 241 -2.74 9.54 13.91
N PHE A 242 -1.81 10.18 13.20
CA PHE A 242 -2.09 11.40 12.43
C PHE A 242 -3.16 11.17 11.36
N PHE A 243 -3.02 10.12 10.56
CA PHE A 243 -3.99 9.81 9.52
C PHE A 243 -5.38 9.49 10.07
N LYS A 244 -5.45 8.84 11.24
CA LYS A 244 -6.72 8.52 11.88
C LYS A 244 -7.46 9.72 12.46
N HIS A 245 -6.73 10.67 13.08
CA HIS A 245 -7.33 11.77 13.82
C HIS A 245 -7.49 13.06 13.01
N PHE A 246 -6.68 13.28 12.01
CA PHE A 246 -6.74 14.49 11.19
C PHE A 246 -7.35 14.26 9.81
N GLY A 247 -7.82 13.04 9.52
CA GLY A 247 -8.42 12.71 8.23
C GLY A 247 -7.42 12.84 7.07
N LEU A 248 -6.12 12.69 7.35
CA LEU A 248 -5.01 12.88 6.39
C LEU A 248 -4.58 11.59 5.72
#